data_f4e4425fc5180cd7ddf693f23b35c474
#
_entry.id   f4e4425fc5180cd7ddf693f23b35c474
#
_cell.length_a   1.000
_cell.length_b   1.000
_cell.length_c   1.000
_cell.angle_alpha   90.00
_cell.angle_beta   90.00
_cell.angle_gamma   90.00
#
_symmetry.space_group_name_H-M   'P 1'
#
loop_
_entity.id
_entity.type
_entity.pdbx_description
1 polymer ?
#
loop_
_entity_poly.entity_id
_entity_poly.type
_entity_poly.pdbx_seq_one_letter_code
_entity_poly.pdbx_strand_id
1 'polypeptide(L)'
;MSLIENLTSFCSDVYKNYGECEHCSHPSGHCSGGCRKCSEEVNFHKKNGRTDYDCQKFMYYYVCRYSWKYCSEIIHLLDTINLDEYPEYRILSLGCGGAPDLMAFEEKNNNGKDILYRGYDINPYWAPIHHEIENYAEDTSLDVRFFQKNIFDVINRQKASKKQYNVIVLEYLLSHFPSCERDELAEELFDGIIQFALTKRYPHSPFLIIINDIDHYEIRDTFDILITKLADNDYRCTYSKYHFKSRWKDFGDGSSQ
;
A
#
# COMPACT_ATOMS: atom_id res chain seq x y z
N MET A 1 -11.05 -5.60 -18.59
CA MET A 1 -10.25 -4.44 -18.12
C MET A 1 -9.70 -4.85 -16.77
N SER A 2 -8.41 -4.72 -16.51
CA SER A 2 -7.81 -5.02 -15.20
C SER A 2 -8.23 -3.98 -14.15
N LEU A 3 -8.08 -4.32 -12.86
CA LEU A 3 -8.39 -3.40 -11.77
C LEU A 3 -7.63 -2.08 -11.89
N ILE A 4 -6.32 -2.13 -12.22
CA ILE A 4 -5.50 -0.92 -12.36
C ILE A 4 -5.97 -0.03 -13.53
N GLU A 5 -6.39 -0.62 -14.64
CA GLU A 5 -6.93 0.15 -15.78
C GLU A 5 -8.28 0.78 -15.43
N ASN A 6 -9.17 0.02 -14.79
CA ASN A 6 -10.47 0.50 -14.33
C ASN A 6 -10.29 1.67 -13.36
N LEU A 7 -9.53 1.47 -12.29
CA LEU A 7 -9.37 2.46 -11.25
C LEU A 7 -8.66 3.73 -11.73
N THR A 8 -7.60 3.61 -12.54
CA THR A 8 -6.90 4.78 -13.08
C THR A 8 -7.75 5.55 -14.07
N SER A 9 -8.62 4.88 -14.86
CA SER A 9 -9.59 5.54 -15.73
C SER A 9 -10.61 6.32 -14.90
N PHE A 10 -11.26 5.68 -13.93
CA PHE A 10 -12.19 6.32 -13.01
C PHE A 10 -11.57 7.55 -12.34
N CYS A 11 -10.41 7.38 -11.71
CA CYS A 11 -9.74 8.49 -11.03
C CYS A 11 -9.36 9.64 -11.98
N SER A 12 -8.95 9.33 -13.21
CA SER A 12 -8.65 10.34 -14.25
C SER A 12 -9.88 11.16 -14.60
N ASP A 13 -11.01 10.49 -14.79
CA ASP A 13 -12.26 11.16 -15.17
C ASP A 13 -12.78 12.03 -14.01
N VAL A 14 -12.77 11.50 -12.78
CA VAL A 14 -13.13 12.30 -11.61
C VAL A 14 -12.17 13.48 -11.42
N TYR A 15 -10.86 13.26 -11.51
CA TYR A 15 -9.86 14.33 -11.36
C TYR A 15 -10.07 15.47 -12.34
N LYS A 16 -10.31 15.17 -13.63
CA LYS A 16 -10.52 16.16 -14.68
C LYS A 16 -11.79 16.99 -14.46
N ASN A 17 -12.82 16.38 -13.88
CA ASN A 17 -14.12 17.02 -13.65
C ASN A 17 -14.31 17.55 -12.23
N TYR A 18 -13.30 17.42 -11.36
CA TYR A 18 -13.44 17.73 -9.91
C TYR A 18 -13.67 19.21 -9.61
N GLY A 19 -13.36 20.12 -10.52
CA GLY A 19 -13.43 21.56 -10.26
C GLY A 19 -12.29 22.07 -9.36
N GLU A 20 -12.52 23.19 -8.68
CA GLU A 20 -11.55 23.78 -7.75
C GLU A 20 -11.55 23.03 -6.41
N CYS A 21 -10.42 23.05 -5.70
CA CYS A 21 -10.30 22.46 -4.35
C CYS A 21 -10.97 23.42 -3.34
N GLU A 22 -12.22 23.15 -2.96
CA GLU A 22 -12.99 23.99 -2.04
C GLU A 22 -12.40 24.04 -0.63
N HIS A 23 -11.72 22.97 -0.19
CA HIS A 23 -11.13 22.83 1.14
C HIS A 23 -9.67 22.37 1.02
N CYS A 24 -8.81 23.27 0.56
CA CYS A 24 -7.39 22.98 0.50
C CYS A 24 -6.75 23.23 1.86
N SER A 25 -6.26 22.18 2.51
CA SER A 25 -5.50 22.25 3.77
C SER A 25 -4.05 22.71 3.57
N HIS A 26 -3.68 23.12 2.34
CA HIS A 26 -2.37 23.72 2.11
C HIS A 26 -2.15 24.93 3.05
N PRO A 27 -0.96 25.05 3.69
CA PRO A 27 -0.69 26.14 4.65
C PRO A 27 -0.98 27.56 4.15
N SER A 28 -0.98 27.77 2.82
CA SER A 28 -1.38 29.05 2.21
C SER A 28 -2.89 29.25 2.11
N GLY A 29 -3.72 28.28 2.49
CA GLY A 29 -5.18 28.32 2.34
C GLY A 29 -5.69 28.22 0.90
N HIS A 30 -4.81 28.04 -0.07
CA HIS A 30 -5.14 27.95 -1.50
C HIS A 30 -4.38 26.81 -2.17
N CYS A 31 -4.98 26.22 -3.18
CA CYS A 31 -4.27 25.30 -4.07
C CYS A 31 -3.29 26.09 -4.95
N SER A 32 -2.04 26.19 -4.53
CA SER A 32 -1.03 27.10 -5.10
C SER A 32 -0.40 26.62 -6.41
N GLY A 33 -0.90 25.56 -7.05
CA GLY A 33 -0.28 25.08 -8.30
C GLY A 33 -0.70 23.70 -8.75
N GLY A 34 -1.85 23.20 -8.28
CA GLY A 34 -2.37 21.90 -8.67
C GLY A 34 -1.76 20.74 -7.90
N CYS A 35 -2.35 19.54 -8.10
CA CYS A 35 -2.00 18.34 -7.35
C CYS A 35 -0.57 17.87 -7.58
N ARG A 36 0.04 18.16 -8.73
CA ARG A 36 1.45 17.86 -8.99
C ARG A 36 2.36 18.55 -7.98
N LYS A 37 2.15 19.86 -7.74
CA LYS A 37 2.93 20.61 -6.76
C LYS A 37 2.71 20.09 -5.34
N CYS A 38 1.45 19.79 -4.98
CA CYS A 38 1.14 19.16 -3.69
C CYS A 38 1.90 17.83 -3.51
N SER A 39 1.94 17.00 -4.57
CA SER A 39 2.70 15.74 -4.55
C SER A 39 4.20 15.95 -4.32
N GLU A 40 4.78 16.93 -5.00
CA GLU A 40 6.19 17.28 -4.82
C GLU A 40 6.49 17.80 -3.40
N GLU A 41 5.55 18.54 -2.80
CA GLU A 41 5.69 19.07 -1.44
C GLU A 41 5.62 17.96 -0.40
N VAL A 42 4.67 17.04 -0.52
CA VAL A 42 4.54 15.89 0.39
C VAL A 42 5.74 14.96 0.28
N ASN A 43 6.11 14.57 -0.94
CA ASN A 43 7.17 13.59 -1.16
C ASN A 43 8.57 14.11 -0.79
N PHE A 44 8.82 15.42 -0.93
CA PHE A 44 10.12 16.02 -0.63
C PHE A 44 10.13 16.85 0.65
N HIS A 45 9.08 16.78 1.47
CA HIS A 45 8.97 17.50 2.75
C HIS A 45 9.41 18.97 2.67
N LYS A 46 8.94 19.69 1.64
CA LYS A 46 9.34 21.07 1.41
C LYS A 46 8.93 21.94 2.60
N LYS A 47 9.85 22.79 3.07
CA LYS A 47 9.60 23.72 4.16
C LYS A 47 8.38 24.60 3.83
N ASN A 48 7.39 24.62 4.72
CA ASN A 48 6.10 25.31 4.55
C ASN A 48 5.23 24.77 3.40
N GLY A 49 5.52 23.55 2.91
CA GLY A 49 4.67 22.84 1.97
C GLY A 49 3.62 21.97 2.66
N ARG A 50 2.85 21.26 1.83
CA ARG A 50 1.88 20.27 2.33
C ARG A 50 2.64 19.10 2.99
N THR A 51 2.18 18.67 4.16
CA THR A 51 2.73 17.54 4.90
C THR A 51 1.83 16.31 4.82
N ASP A 52 0.54 16.49 4.53
CA ASP A 52 -0.47 15.46 4.67
C ASP A 52 -1.21 15.18 3.35
N TYR A 53 -1.73 13.95 3.24
CA TYR A 53 -2.57 13.48 2.13
C TYR A 53 -4.05 13.76 2.40
N ASP A 54 -4.39 15.00 2.74
CA ASP A 54 -5.69 15.41 3.27
C ASP A 54 -6.56 16.17 2.24
N CYS A 55 -6.52 15.76 0.99
CA CYS A 55 -7.29 16.37 -0.08
C CYS A 55 -7.85 15.31 -1.04
N GLN A 56 -9.17 15.28 -1.21
CA GLN A 56 -9.83 14.30 -2.06
C GLN A 56 -9.35 14.37 -3.52
N LYS A 57 -9.25 15.57 -4.09
CA LYS A 57 -8.73 15.73 -5.47
C LYS A 57 -7.31 15.21 -5.61
N PHE A 58 -6.50 15.41 -4.59
CA PHE A 58 -5.13 14.93 -4.57
C PHE A 58 -5.07 13.40 -4.55
N MET A 59 -5.99 12.71 -3.86
CA MET A 59 -6.04 11.24 -3.89
C MET A 59 -6.32 10.69 -5.28
N TYR A 60 -7.23 11.26 -6.05
CA TYR A 60 -7.46 10.85 -7.45
C TYR A 60 -6.22 11.07 -8.32
N TYR A 61 -5.56 12.24 -8.18
CA TYR A 61 -4.29 12.50 -8.85
C TYR A 61 -3.23 11.48 -8.47
N TYR A 62 -3.11 11.18 -7.18
CA TYR A 62 -2.13 10.24 -6.65
C TYR A 62 -2.28 8.83 -7.24
N VAL A 63 -3.51 8.32 -7.32
CA VAL A 63 -3.79 7.04 -7.97
C VAL A 63 -3.35 7.05 -9.43
N CYS A 64 -3.76 8.07 -10.21
CA CYS A 64 -3.38 8.17 -11.61
C CYS A 64 -1.85 8.24 -11.79
N ARG A 65 -1.17 8.94 -10.90
CA ARG A 65 0.27 9.19 -11.00
C ARG A 65 1.12 8.02 -10.55
N TYR A 66 0.73 7.33 -9.48
CA TYR A 66 1.60 6.40 -8.78
C TYR A 66 1.19 4.93 -8.83
N SER A 67 -0.08 4.59 -9.12
CA SER A 67 -0.53 3.19 -9.06
C SER A 67 0.27 2.27 -9.98
N TRP A 68 0.58 2.70 -11.21
CA TRP A 68 1.38 1.90 -12.13
C TRP A 68 2.81 1.66 -11.62
N LYS A 69 3.41 2.67 -11.02
CA LYS A 69 4.73 2.55 -10.40
C LYS A 69 4.70 1.50 -9.28
N TYR A 70 3.87 1.71 -8.29
CA TYR A 70 3.83 0.87 -7.10
C TYR A 70 3.38 -0.57 -7.41
N CYS A 71 2.34 -0.73 -8.22
CA CYS A 71 1.93 -2.04 -8.71
C CYS A 71 3.09 -2.78 -9.40
N SER A 72 3.87 -2.11 -10.27
CA SER A 72 4.99 -2.75 -10.96
C SER A 72 6.13 -3.17 -10.02
N GLU A 73 6.31 -2.48 -8.90
CA GLU A 73 7.30 -2.82 -7.89
C GLU A 73 6.90 -4.10 -7.15
N ILE A 74 5.63 -4.22 -6.76
CA ILE A 74 5.11 -5.45 -6.15
C ILE A 74 5.12 -6.61 -7.16
N ILE A 75 4.75 -6.39 -8.43
CA ILE A 75 4.85 -7.41 -9.49
C ILE A 75 6.27 -7.93 -9.59
N HIS A 76 7.27 -7.04 -9.59
CA HIS A 76 8.68 -7.44 -9.65
C HIS A 76 9.07 -8.33 -8.46
N LEU A 77 8.59 -8.03 -7.25
CA LEU A 77 8.82 -8.87 -6.08
C LEU A 77 8.10 -10.23 -6.23
N LEU A 78 6.86 -10.24 -6.69
CA LEU A 78 6.09 -11.47 -6.91
C LEU A 78 6.72 -12.37 -7.98
N ASP A 79 7.39 -11.81 -8.99
CA ASP A 79 8.13 -12.56 -10.01
C ASP A 79 9.32 -13.37 -9.45
N THR A 80 9.77 -13.05 -8.24
CA THR A 80 10.86 -13.77 -7.56
C THR A 80 10.38 -14.90 -6.65
N ILE A 81 9.06 -15.08 -6.53
CA ILE A 81 8.42 -16.01 -5.61
C ILE A 81 7.69 -17.10 -6.40
N ASN A 82 7.73 -18.33 -5.90
CA ASN A 82 6.91 -19.40 -6.45
C ASN A 82 5.45 -19.27 -5.98
N LEU A 83 4.66 -18.54 -6.75
CA LEU A 83 3.24 -18.29 -6.43
C LEU A 83 2.39 -19.58 -6.49
N ASP A 84 2.83 -20.63 -7.19
CA ASP A 84 2.07 -21.89 -7.29
C ASP A 84 1.94 -22.62 -5.95
N GLU A 85 2.82 -22.35 -5.00
CA GLU A 85 2.77 -22.91 -3.65
C GLU A 85 1.62 -22.35 -2.79
N TYR A 86 1.00 -21.25 -3.22
CA TYR A 86 -0.12 -20.63 -2.50
C TYR A 86 -1.44 -21.18 -3.04
N PRO A 87 -2.28 -21.83 -2.21
CA PRO A 87 -3.59 -22.33 -2.67
C PRO A 87 -4.56 -21.19 -3.00
N GLU A 88 -4.49 -20.10 -2.27
CA GLU A 88 -5.23 -18.85 -2.45
C GLU A 88 -4.39 -17.68 -1.88
N TYR A 89 -4.78 -16.45 -2.17
CA TYR A 89 -4.12 -15.28 -1.60
C TYR A 89 -5.02 -14.63 -0.56
N ARG A 90 -4.60 -14.67 0.70
CA ARG A 90 -5.29 -14.05 1.83
C ARG A 90 -4.43 -12.90 2.36
N ILE A 91 -4.70 -11.71 1.85
CA ILE A 91 -3.83 -10.54 1.96
C ILE A 91 -4.32 -9.63 3.07
N LEU A 92 -3.41 -9.26 3.96
CA LEU A 92 -3.55 -8.19 4.93
C LEU A 92 -2.63 -7.05 4.50
N SER A 93 -3.19 -5.95 4.03
CA SER A 93 -2.45 -4.76 3.60
C SER A 93 -2.57 -3.66 4.64
N LEU A 94 -1.43 -3.18 5.13
CA LEU A 94 -1.33 -2.18 6.20
C LEU A 94 -0.79 -0.88 5.63
N GLY A 95 -1.56 0.21 5.74
CA GLY A 95 -1.30 1.46 5.03
C GLY A 95 -1.57 1.31 3.53
N CYS A 96 -2.68 0.66 3.17
CA CYS A 96 -2.94 0.20 1.80
C CYS A 96 -3.12 1.31 0.75
N GLY A 97 -3.36 2.56 1.16
CA GLY A 97 -3.57 3.68 0.23
C GLY A 97 -4.57 3.34 -0.88
N GLY A 98 -4.17 3.51 -2.15
CA GLY A 98 -4.95 3.14 -3.33
C GLY A 98 -4.86 1.66 -3.73
N ALA A 99 -4.34 0.79 -2.87
CA ALA A 99 -4.23 -0.66 -3.03
C ALA A 99 -3.44 -1.13 -4.29
N PRO A 100 -2.25 -0.59 -4.58
CA PRO A 100 -1.47 -1.04 -5.73
C PRO A 100 -0.97 -2.49 -5.58
N ASP A 101 -0.83 -2.98 -4.36
CA ASP A 101 -0.54 -4.37 -4.03
C ASP A 101 -1.67 -5.32 -4.47
N LEU A 102 -2.95 -4.97 -4.24
CA LEU A 102 -4.08 -5.74 -4.76
C LEU A 102 -4.05 -5.82 -6.29
N MET A 103 -3.76 -4.70 -6.96
CA MET A 103 -3.63 -4.65 -8.41
C MET A 103 -2.53 -5.58 -8.92
N ALA A 104 -1.40 -5.65 -8.19
CA ALA A 104 -0.29 -6.53 -8.53
C ALA A 104 -0.66 -8.01 -8.36
N PHE A 105 -1.35 -8.38 -7.28
CA PHE A 105 -1.82 -9.74 -7.08
C PHE A 105 -2.88 -10.14 -8.10
N GLU A 106 -3.79 -9.25 -8.47
CA GLU A 106 -4.76 -9.50 -9.54
C GLU A 106 -4.07 -9.74 -10.89
N GLU A 107 -3.10 -8.88 -11.27
CA GLU A 107 -2.34 -9.02 -12.52
C GLU A 107 -1.53 -10.33 -12.57
N LYS A 108 -0.99 -10.77 -11.43
CA LYS A 108 -0.21 -12.02 -11.33
C LYS A 108 -1.06 -13.28 -11.14
N ASN A 109 -2.35 -13.14 -10.93
CA ASN A 109 -3.27 -14.26 -10.66
C ASN A 109 -3.68 -15.02 -11.94
N ASN A 110 -2.70 -15.46 -12.72
CA ASN A 110 -2.94 -16.18 -13.98
C ASN A 110 -3.68 -17.51 -13.80
N ASN A 111 -3.63 -18.09 -12.60
CA ASN A 111 -4.24 -19.39 -12.29
C ASN A 111 -5.66 -19.24 -11.72
N GLY A 112 -6.21 -18.03 -11.63
CA GLY A 112 -7.58 -17.79 -11.15
C GLY A 112 -7.81 -18.19 -9.70
N LYS A 113 -6.80 -18.06 -8.83
CA LYS A 113 -6.91 -18.33 -7.40
C LYS A 113 -7.82 -17.30 -6.73
N ASP A 114 -8.48 -17.70 -5.66
CA ASP A 114 -9.26 -16.79 -4.84
C ASP A 114 -8.34 -15.75 -4.17
N ILE A 115 -8.76 -14.48 -4.20
CA ILE A 115 -8.10 -13.38 -3.52
C ILE A 115 -9.02 -12.83 -2.45
N LEU A 116 -8.65 -13.02 -1.17
CA LEU A 116 -9.25 -12.36 -0.04
C LEU A 116 -8.33 -11.21 0.38
N TYR A 117 -8.80 -9.98 0.22
CA TYR A 117 -8.04 -8.77 0.52
C TYR A 117 -8.68 -7.98 1.65
N ARG A 118 -7.88 -7.56 2.62
CA ARG A 118 -8.27 -6.67 3.72
C ARG A 118 -7.27 -5.54 3.82
N GLY A 119 -7.67 -4.37 3.28
CA GLY A 119 -6.87 -3.15 3.30
C GLY A 119 -7.20 -2.27 4.50
N TYR A 120 -6.18 -1.75 5.15
CA TYR A 120 -6.31 -0.85 6.29
C TYR A 120 -5.52 0.43 6.03
N ASP A 121 -6.19 1.56 6.14
CA ASP A 121 -5.56 2.87 6.05
C ASP A 121 -6.25 3.83 7.01
N ILE A 122 -5.52 4.77 7.59
CA ILE A 122 -6.08 5.75 8.52
C ILE A 122 -6.73 6.92 7.79
N ASN A 123 -6.29 7.19 6.55
CA ASN A 123 -6.70 8.37 5.80
C ASN A 123 -8.11 8.22 5.21
N PRO A 124 -9.10 9.04 5.65
CA PRO A 124 -10.48 8.96 5.19
C PRO A 124 -10.66 9.33 3.72
N TYR A 125 -9.74 10.06 3.13
CA TYR A 125 -9.83 10.51 1.73
C TYR A 125 -9.64 9.38 0.71
N TRP A 126 -9.25 8.18 1.14
CA TRP A 126 -9.25 6.98 0.31
C TRP A 126 -10.66 6.39 0.09
N ALA A 127 -11.66 6.74 0.91
CA ALA A 127 -12.96 6.07 0.91
C ALA A 127 -13.64 5.98 -0.47
N PRO A 128 -13.71 7.03 -1.32
CA PRO A 128 -14.33 6.92 -2.64
C PRO A 128 -13.54 5.99 -3.60
N ILE A 129 -12.22 5.94 -3.46
CA ILE A 129 -11.34 5.07 -4.24
C ILE A 129 -11.53 3.61 -3.81
N HIS A 130 -11.58 3.37 -2.49
CA HIS A 130 -11.85 2.05 -1.93
C HIS A 130 -13.23 1.52 -2.35
N HIS A 131 -14.24 2.38 -2.37
CA HIS A 131 -15.58 2.01 -2.83
C HIS A 131 -15.57 1.59 -4.30
N GLU A 132 -14.85 2.29 -5.17
CA GLU A 132 -14.73 1.91 -6.58
C GLU A 132 -14.02 0.55 -6.74
N ILE A 133 -13.00 0.27 -5.94
CA ILE A 133 -12.33 -1.04 -5.94
C ILE A 133 -13.29 -2.15 -5.45
N GLU A 134 -14.08 -1.89 -4.41
CA GLU A 134 -15.08 -2.83 -3.91
C GLU A 134 -16.17 -3.10 -4.96
N ASN A 135 -16.64 -2.07 -5.68
CA ASN A 135 -17.59 -2.22 -6.79
C ASN A 135 -17.00 -3.07 -7.92
N TYR A 136 -15.74 -2.82 -8.31
CA TYR A 136 -15.07 -3.67 -9.29
C TYR A 136 -14.99 -5.13 -8.83
N ALA A 137 -14.75 -5.35 -7.54
CA ALA A 137 -14.63 -6.68 -6.98
C ALA A 137 -15.96 -7.46 -6.98
N GLU A 138 -17.12 -6.80 -6.92
CA GLU A 138 -18.45 -7.44 -6.97
C GLU A 138 -18.69 -8.23 -8.26
N ASP A 139 -18.10 -7.78 -9.37
CA ASP A 139 -18.20 -8.43 -10.67
C ASP A 139 -17.09 -9.46 -10.95
N THR A 140 -16.27 -9.75 -9.94
CA THR A 140 -15.10 -10.62 -10.05
C THR A 140 -15.04 -11.68 -8.95
N SER A 141 -13.99 -12.52 -8.92
CA SER A 141 -13.72 -13.49 -7.85
C SER A 141 -12.97 -12.90 -6.65
N LEU A 142 -12.90 -11.56 -6.52
CA LEU A 142 -12.18 -10.89 -5.47
C LEU A 142 -13.08 -10.67 -4.24
N ASP A 143 -12.66 -11.10 -3.04
CA ASP A 143 -13.28 -10.73 -1.76
C ASP A 143 -12.49 -9.57 -1.13
N VAL A 144 -12.88 -8.34 -1.47
CA VAL A 144 -12.17 -7.12 -1.08
C VAL A 144 -12.97 -6.36 -0.02
N ARG A 145 -12.28 -5.88 1.02
CA ARG A 145 -12.84 -4.96 2.02
C ARG A 145 -11.77 -4.01 2.52
N PHE A 146 -12.16 -2.76 2.67
CA PHE A 146 -11.32 -1.72 3.24
C PHE A 146 -11.83 -1.24 4.59
N PHE A 147 -10.89 -0.79 5.43
CA PHE A 147 -11.21 -0.32 6.78
C PHE A 147 -10.39 0.93 7.10
N GLN A 148 -11.07 2.00 7.47
CA GLN A 148 -10.41 3.20 7.99
C GLN A 148 -10.00 2.96 9.43
N LYS A 149 -8.75 2.54 9.66
CA LYS A 149 -8.21 2.22 10.99
C LYS A 149 -6.72 2.45 11.08
N ASN A 150 -6.26 2.79 12.27
CA ASN A 150 -4.84 2.77 12.58
C ASN A 150 -4.30 1.33 12.55
N ILE A 151 -3.18 1.11 11.88
CA ILE A 151 -2.56 -0.20 11.69
C ILE A 151 -2.15 -0.86 13.02
N PHE A 152 -1.69 -0.09 14.01
CA PHE A 152 -1.35 -0.59 15.35
C PHE A 152 -2.58 -1.15 16.06
N ASP A 153 -3.72 -0.47 15.96
CA ASP A 153 -5.00 -1.01 16.46
C ASP A 153 -5.39 -2.33 15.78
N VAL A 154 -5.13 -2.43 14.48
CA VAL A 154 -5.43 -3.64 13.71
C VAL A 154 -4.60 -4.81 14.21
N ILE A 155 -3.28 -4.64 14.29
CA ILE A 155 -2.35 -5.70 14.70
C ILE A 155 -2.60 -6.11 16.15
N ASN A 156 -2.79 -5.15 17.06
CA ASN A 156 -3.03 -5.43 18.46
C ASN A 156 -4.39 -6.12 18.71
N ARG A 157 -5.43 -5.80 17.93
CA ARG A 157 -6.78 -6.40 18.06
C ARG A 157 -6.95 -7.73 17.33
N GLN A 158 -6.09 -8.08 16.39
CA GLN A 158 -6.19 -9.30 15.59
C GLN A 158 -6.12 -10.59 16.44
N LYS A 159 -5.71 -10.51 17.71
CA LYS A 159 -5.76 -11.63 18.66
C LYS A 159 -7.18 -12.25 18.76
N ALA A 160 -8.23 -11.45 18.54
CA ALA A 160 -9.63 -11.89 18.60
C ALA A 160 -10.24 -12.26 17.23
N SER A 161 -9.58 -11.96 16.11
CA SER A 161 -10.10 -12.27 14.77
C SER A 161 -9.99 -13.76 14.47
N LYS A 162 -11.03 -14.32 13.79
CA LYS A 162 -10.99 -15.68 13.26
C LYS A 162 -10.37 -15.76 11.85
N LYS A 163 -10.08 -14.63 11.23
CA LYS A 163 -9.51 -14.59 9.88
C LYS A 163 -8.03 -14.95 9.92
N GLN A 164 -7.62 -15.72 8.94
CA GLN A 164 -6.24 -16.16 8.74
C GLN A 164 -5.74 -15.58 7.43
N TYR A 165 -4.46 -15.25 7.37
CA TYR A 165 -3.82 -14.67 6.20
C TYR A 165 -2.53 -15.44 5.87
N ASN A 166 -2.08 -15.36 4.63
CA ASN A 166 -0.80 -15.91 4.18
C ASN A 166 0.09 -14.86 3.53
N VAL A 167 -0.43 -13.63 3.38
CA VAL A 167 0.33 -12.50 2.85
C VAL A 167 0.10 -11.28 3.74
N ILE A 168 1.18 -10.59 4.12
CA ILE A 168 1.13 -9.24 4.71
C ILE A 168 1.90 -8.30 3.80
N VAL A 169 1.33 -7.13 3.52
CA VAL A 169 1.95 -6.10 2.69
C VAL A 169 2.07 -4.80 3.47
N LEU A 170 3.27 -4.21 3.39
CA LEU A 170 3.60 -2.86 3.86
C LEU A 170 4.24 -2.15 2.67
N GLU A 171 3.52 -1.25 2.05
CA GLU A 171 4.02 -0.52 0.89
C GLU A 171 4.09 0.97 1.17
N TYR A 172 5.30 1.53 1.14
CA TYR A 172 5.59 2.94 1.45
C TYR A 172 5.03 3.39 2.80
N LEU A 173 5.05 2.52 3.80
CA LEU A 173 4.51 2.77 5.14
C LEU A 173 5.57 3.28 6.12
N LEU A 174 6.75 2.64 6.16
CA LEU A 174 7.78 2.95 7.16
C LEU A 174 8.36 4.35 6.97
N SER A 175 8.43 4.82 5.71
CA SER A 175 8.86 6.18 5.39
C SER A 175 7.92 7.27 5.91
N HIS A 176 6.66 6.92 6.24
CA HIS A 176 5.71 7.84 6.85
C HIS A 176 5.81 7.93 8.38
N PHE A 177 6.56 7.05 9.01
CA PHE A 177 6.80 7.17 10.45
C PHE A 177 7.70 8.37 10.75
N PRO A 178 7.40 9.16 11.81
CA PRO A 178 8.28 10.24 12.24
C PRO A 178 9.70 9.75 12.46
N SER A 179 10.71 10.44 11.96
CA SER A 179 12.11 9.98 12.05
C SER A 179 12.60 9.78 13.48
N CYS A 180 12.07 10.56 14.42
CA CYS A 180 12.46 10.46 15.85
C CYS A 180 11.81 9.26 16.58
N GLU A 181 10.76 8.63 16.01
CA GLU A 181 10.00 7.53 16.59
C GLU A 181 9.98 6.29 15.69
N ARG A 182 10.65 6.36 14.54
CA ARG A 182 10.53 5.33 13.49
C ARG A 182 10.92 3.95 13.97
N ASP A 183 12.04 3.82 14.63
CA ASP A 183 12.54 2.51 15.07
C ASP A 183 11.62 1.90 16.12
N GLU A 184 11.12 2.69 17.07
CA GLU A 184 10.18 2.24 18.12
C GLU A 184 8.84 1.79 17.49
N LEU A 185 8.31 2.59 16.57
CA LEU A 185 7.07 2.25 15.85
C LEU A 185 7.25 1.02 14.95
N ALA A 186 8.40 0.89 14.29
CA ALA A 186 8.72 -0.28 13.49
C ALA A 186 8.87 -1.53 14.36
N GLU A 187 9.51 -1.45 15.52
CA GLU A 187 9.60 -2.55 16.47
C GLU A 187 8.22 -3.01 16.93
N GLU A 188 7.34 -2.09 17.34
CA GLU A 188 5.97 -2.41 17.74
C GLU A 188 5.19 -3.08 16.58
N LEU A 189 5.30 -2.53 15.37
CA LEU A 189 4.65 -3.08 14.19
C LEU A 189 5.13 -4.50 13.89
N PHE A 190 6.44 -4.72 13.92
CA PHE A 190 7.04 -6.02 13.59
C PHE A 190 6.77 -7.07 14.67
N ASP A 191 6.75 -6.71 15.95
CA ASP A 191 6.30 -7.61 17.01
C ASP A 191 4.85 -8.03 16.82
N GLY A 192 4.00 -7.09 16.43
CA GLY A 192 2.61 -7.39 16.07
C GLY A 192 2.49 -8.32 14.87
N ILE A 193 3.27 -8.11 13.81
CA ILE A 193 3.31 -8.95 12.61
C ILE A 193 3.77 -10.37 12.95
N ILE A 194 4.83 -10.52 13.75
CA ILE A 194 5.33 -11.84 14.18
C ILE A 194 4.29 -12.57 15.01
N GLN A 195 3.70 -11.92 16.00
CA GLN A 195 2.62 -12.51 16.78
C GLN A 195 1.42 -12.91 15.92
N PHE A 196 1.13 -12.10 14.90
CA PHE A 196 0.10 -12.40 13.94
C PHE A 196 0.46 -13.63 13.08
N ALA A 197 1.68 -13.69 12.55
CA ALA A 197 2.18 -14.82 11.77
C ALA A 197 2.13 -16.14 12.58
N LEU A 198 2.48 -16.08 13.87
CA LEU A 198 2.43 -17.24 14.77
C LEU A 198 1.00 -17.73 15.05
N THR A 199 0.05 -16.80 15.19
CA THR A 199 -1.29 -17.13 15.71
C THR A 199 -2.39 -17.17 14.66
N LYS A 200 -2.19 -16.51 13.52
CA LYS A 200 -3.22 -16.28 12.48
C LYS A 200 -2.77 -16.69 11.09
N ARG A 201 -1.65 -17.38 10.99
CA ARG A 201 -1.17 -17.94 9.72
C ARG A 201 -2.23 -18.85 9.11
N TYR A 202 -2.47 -18.67 7.82
CA TYR A 202 -3.30 -19.61 7.06
C TYR A 202 -2.59 -20.98 6.97
N PRO A 203 -3.23 -22.06 7.41
CA PRO A 203 -2.57 -23.37 7.50
C PRO A 203 -2.24 -23.92 6.11
N HIS A 204 -1.17 -24.70 6.04
CA HIS A 204 -0.74 -25.39 4.81
C HIS A 204 -0.41 -24.46 3.62
N SER A 205 -0.05 -23.23 3.91
CA SER A 205 0.41 -22.25 2.92
C SER A 205 1.74 -21.64 3.37
N PRO A 206 2.63 -21.29 2.44
CA PRO A 206 3.72 -20.39 2.76
C PRO A 206 3.17 -19.08 3.34
N PHE A 207 4.00 -18.39 4.12
CA PHE A 207 3.67 -17.09 4.68
C PHE A 207 4.61 -16.04 4.10
N LEU A 208 4.06 -15.00 3.50
CA LEU A 208 4.80 -13.96 2.80
C LEU A 208 4.64 -12.62 3.51
N ILE A 209 5.74 -11.95 3.75
CA ILE A 209 5.75 -10.54 4.16
C ILE A 209 6.43 -9.76 3.04
N ILE A 210 5.71 -8.82 2.46
CA ILE A 210 6.22 -7.88 1.46
C ILE A 210 6.38 -6.52 2.13
N ILE A 211 7.60 -5.97 2.06
CA ILE A 211 7.88 -4.60 2.46
C ILE A 211 8.52 -3.91 1.25
N ASN A 212 7.88 -2.87 0.76
CA ASN A 212 8.37 -2.01 -0.30
C ASN A 212 8.38 -0.57 0.17
N ASP A 213 9.53 0.09 0.17
CA ASP A 213 9.67 1.47 0.64
C ASP A 213 10.79 2.21 -0.08
N ILE A 214 10.96 3.49 0.19
CA ILE A 214 12.00 4.32 -0.43
C ILE A 214 13.41 3.79 -0.10
N ASP A 215 14.31 3.91 -1.06
CA ASP A 215 15.73 3.56 -0.87
C ASP A 215 16.47 4.66 -0.09
N HIS A 216 16.17 4.79 1.20
CA HIS A 216 16.85 5.69 2.12
C HIS A 216 17.51 4.88 3.25
N TYR A 217 18.69 5.27 3.69
CA TYR A 217 19.46 4.47 4.66
C TYR A 217 18.68 4.23 5.98
N GLU A 218 17.98 5.23 6.52
CA GLU A 218 17.19 5.09 7.74
C GLU A 218 16.05 4.07 7.59
N ILE A 219 15.46 3.95 6.39
CA ILE A 219 14.39 2.98 6.13
C ILE A 219 14.99 1.58 5.96
N ARG A 220 16.14 1.47 5.29
CA ARG A 220 16.81 0.17 5.11
C ARG A 220 17.23 -0.45 6.44
N ASP A 221 17.72 0.36 7.37
CA ASP A 221 18.15 -0.11 8.69
C ASP A 221 16.95 -0.66 9.49
N THR A 222 15.77 -0.07 9.31
CA THR A 222 14.52 -0.56 9.91
C THR A 222 14.14 -1.98 9.44
N PHE A 223 14.47 -2.37 8.20
CA PHE A 223 14.22 -3.75 7.72
C PHE A 223 15.03 -4.80 8.46
N ASP A 224 16.23 -4.46 8.92
CA ASP A 224 17.10 -5.38 9.64
C ASP A 224 16.52 -5.72 11.02
N ILE A 225 15.70 -4.85 11.61
CA ILE A 225 14.94 -5.13 12.84
C ILE A 225 13.99 -6.32 12.63
N LEU A 226 13.20 -6.31 11.55
CA LEU A 226 12.29 -7.43 11.25
C LEU A 226 13.05 -8.74 11.02
N ILE A 227 14.14 -8.71 10.27
CA ILE A 227 14.94 -9.90 9.97
C ILE A 227 15.48 -10.51 11.27
N THR A 228 15.99 -9.69 12.18
CA THR A 228 16.47 -10.13 13.48
C THR A 228 15.33 -10.75 14.30
N LYS A 229 14.19 -10.07 14.38
CA LYS A 229 13.03 -10.59 15.11
C LYS A 229 12.49 -11.90 14.53
N LEU A 230 12.51 -12.08 13.23
CA LEU A 230 12.12 -13.33 12.58
C LEU A 230 13.09 -14.47 12.95
N ALA A 231 14.40 -14.20 12.91
CA ALA A 231 15.42 -15.18 13.29
C ALA A 231 15.32 -15.60 14.77
N ASP A 232 15.07 -14.64 15.67
CA ASP A 232 14.88 -14.89 17.11
C ASP A 232 13.64 -15.74 17.42
N ASN A 233 12.70 -15.83 16.48
CA ASN A 233 11.49 -16.67 16.58
C ASN A 233 11.57 -17.94 15.69
N ASP A 234 12.78 -18.39 15.36
CA ASP A 234 13.06 -19.61 14.57
C ASP A 234 12.46 -19.57 13.14
N TYR A 235 12.15 -18.40 12.61
CA TYR A 235 11.74 -18.27 11.22
C TYR A 235 12.96 -18.23 10.30
N ARG A 236 12.95 -19.09 9.28
CA ARG A 236 13.86 -18.94 8.15
C ARG A 236 13.25 -17.92 7.19
N CYS A 237 13.90 -16.80 6.99
CA CYS A 237 13.51 -15.83 5.97
C CYS A 237 14.57 -15.77 4.87
N THR A 238 14.09 -15.65 3.65
CA THR A 238 14.89 -15.21 2.51
C THR A 238 14.45 -13.79 2.22
N TYR A 239 15.40 -12.88 2.20
CA TYR A 239 15.11 -11.50 1.82
C TYR A 239 16.00 -11.09 0.65
N SER A 240 15.51 -10.15 -0.13
CA SER A 240 16.21 -9.62 -1.28
C SER A 240 16.01 -8.11 -1.33
N LYS A 241 17.10 -7.40 -1.62
CA LYS A 241 17.07 -5.96 -1.90
C LYS A 241 17.18 -5.78 -3.41
N TYR A 242 16.24 -5.09 -4.01
CA TYR A 242 16.19 -4.90 -5.45
C TYR A 242 16.37 -3.43 -5.81
N HIS A 243 17.14 -3.18 -6.85
CA HIS A 243 17.05 -1.94 -7.60
C HIS A 243 16.21 -2.21 -8.84
N PHE A 244 15.04 -1.64 -8.90
CA PHE A 244 14.08 -1.87 -9.95
C PHE A 244 13.70 -0.55 -10.63
N LYS A 245 13.66 -0.54 -11.96
CA LYS A 245 13.14 0.59 -12.71
C LYS A 245 11.62 0.42 -12.81
N SER A 246 10.88 1.17 -11.99
CA SER A 246 9.43 1.15 -11.95
C SER A 246 8.81 1.49 -13.30
N ARG A 247 7.65 0.89 -13.59
CA ARG A 247 6.84 1.26 -14.75
C ARG A 247 6.02 2.50 -14.40
N TRP A 248 6.14 3.49 -15.25
CA TRP A 248 5.32 4.68 -15.16
C TRP A 248 4.35 4.70 -16.34
N LYS A 249 3.16 5.22 -16.13
CA LYS A 249 2.22 5.52 -17.20
C LYS A 249 2.01 7.03 -17.25
N ASP A 250 2.05 7.59 -18.46
CA ASP A 250 1.77 9.02 -18.64
C ASP A 250 0.29 9.28 -18.30
N PHE A 251 0.09 10.21 -17.40
CA PHE A 251 -1.25 10.64 -16.97
C PHE A 251 -1.75 11.86 -17.78
N GLY A 252 -0.89 12.48 -18.60
CA GLY A 252 -1.22 13.68 -19.38
C GLY A 252 -1.22 14.96 -18.56
N ASP A 253 -0.60 14.98 -17.39
CA ASP A 253 -0.44 16.15 -16.52
C ASP A 253 0.79 17.01 -16.86
N GLY A 254 1.48 16.68 -17.95
CA GLY A 254 2.73 17.34 -18.37
C GLY A 254 3.96 16.95 -17.54
N SER A 255 3.85 15.95 -16.67
CA SER A 255 4.99 15.42 -15.94
C SER A 255 5.82 14.53 -16.88
N SER A 256 7.06 14.94 -17.20
CA SER A 256 8.04 14.03 -17.79
C SER A 256 8.39 12.93 -16.79
N GLN A 257 8.48 11.72 -17.29
CA GLN A 257 8.95 10.54 -16.56
C GLN A 257 10.45 10.60 -16.30
#